data_4008c83325a08916272804b78761ac02
#
_entry.id   4008c83325a08916272804b78761ac02
#
_cell.length_a   1.000
_cell.length_b   1.000
_cell.length_c   1.000
_cell.angle_alpha   90.00
_cell.angle_beta   90.00
_cell.angle_gamma   90.00
#
_symmetry.space_group_name_H-M   'P 1'
#
loop_
_entity.id
_entity.type
_entity.pdbx_description
1 polymer ?
#
loop_
_entity_poly.entity_id
_entity_poly.type
_entity_poly.pdbx_seq_one_letter_code
_entity_poly.pdbx_strand_id
1 'polypeptide(L)'
;MYKRQALDGVLELAPYESCVVVLEASGAIEPADCTDTSTRATLALDISHPWTVALSPAGSDRTFGEPQKLERLCDLTAEQFPGVCGTFRYRTSFELADDLAHTVIDLGDVYEVATLTLDGQTLGTRICPPYRFATGALTAGAHELAIDVINTLDHATSDIFALTEPVAPSGVLGPVTLLGQNLPK
;
A
#
# COMPACT_ATOMS: atom_id res chain seq x y z
N MET A 1 -12.90 34.44 -22.03
CA MET A 1 -12.91 33.58 -23.23
C MET A 1 -12.01 32.40 -22.95
N TYR A 2 -12.56 31.22 -22.56
CA TYR A 2 -11.79 30.02 -22.24
C TYR A 2 -11.49 29.29 -23.57
N LYS A 3 -10.23 29.15 -23.90
CA LYS A 3 -9.79 28.29 -25.02
C LYS A 3 -9.84 26.83 -24.51
N ARG A 4 -10.74 26.03 -25.05
CA ARG A 4 -10.67 24.57 -24.91
C ARG A 4 -9.56 24.07 -25.79
N GLN A 5 -8.49 23.52 -25.22
CA GLN A 5 -7.51 22.70 -25.94
C GLN A 5 -7.94 21.24 -25.79
N ALA A 6 -7.94 20.52 -26.90
CA ALA A 6 -8.11 19.08 -26.86
C ALA A 6 -6.76 18.44 -26.45
N LEU A 7 -6.77 17.60 -25.47
CA LEU A 7 -5.67 16.70 -25.13
C LEU A 7 -5.86 15.42 -25.95
N ASP A 8 -4.92 15.13 -26.84
CA ASP A 8 -4.85 13.84 -27.53
C ASP A 8 -4.08 12.86 -26.63
N GLY A 9 -4.78 12.19 -25.77
CA GLY A 9 -4.23 11.14 -24.89
C GLY A 9 -5.34 10.39 -24.21
N VAL A 10 -5.11 9.11 -23.95
CA VAL A 10 -5.99 8.25 -23.13
C VAL A 10 -5.39 8.19 -21.75
N LEU A 11 -6.16 8.57 -20.75
CA LEU A 11 -5.83 8.43 -19.35
C LEU A 11 -6.67 7.26 -18.79
N GLU A 12 -6.01 6.19 -18.38
CA GLU A 12 -6.65 5.07 -17.69
C GLU A 12 -6.42 5.23 -16.19
N LEU A 13 -7.51 5.28 -15.42
CA LEU A 13 -7.47 5.32 -13.96
C LEU A 13 -8.17 4.11 -13.40
N ALA A 14 -7.58 3.51 -12.37
CA ALA A 14 -8.25 2.47 -11.58
C ALA A 14 -9.39 3.08 -10.75
N PRO A 15 -10.36 2.27 -10.26
CA PRO A 15 -11.37 2.75 -9.34
C PRO A 15 -10.73 3.48 -8.15
N TYR A 16 -11.25 4.67 -7.82
CA TYR A 16 -10.76 5.58 -6.77
C TYR A 16 -9.39 6.22 -7.02
N GLU A 17 -8.74 5.92 -8.14
CA GLU A 17 -7.51 6.58 -8.52
C GLU A 17 -7.78 8.00 -9.02
N SER A 18 -6.87 8.93 -8.72
CA SER A 18 -6.92 10.31 -9.18
C SER A 18 -5.55 10.79 -9.64
N CYS A 19 -5.52 11.66 -10.64
CA CYS A 19 -4.30 12.33 -11.05
C CYS A 19 -4.54 13.81 -11.28
N VAL A 20 -3.49 14.61 -11.16
CA VAL A 20 -3.49 16.02 -11.52
C VAL A 20 -2.66 16.19 -12.79
N VAL A 21 -3.29 16.67 -13.84
CA VAL A 21 -2.61 16.97 -15.12
C VAL A 21 -2.30 18.46 -15.17
N VAL A 22 -1.02 18.79 -15.22
CA VAL A 22 -0.55 20.17 -15.40
C VAL A 22 -0.21 20.40 -16.86
N LEU A 23 -0.85 21.40 -17.49
CA LEU A 23 -0.61 21.79 -18.86
C LEU A 23 0.24 23.05 -18.88
N GLU A 24 1.43 22.97 -19.42
CA GLU A 24 2.30 24.12 -19.65
C GLU A 24 2.23 24.56 -21.09
N ALA A 25 2.12 25.88 -21.31
CA ALA A 25 1.93 26.47 -22.66
C ALA A 25 3.21 26.45 -23.51
N SER A 26 4.36 26.18 -22.94
CA SER A 26 5.66 26.16 -23.64
C SER A 26 6.66 25.26 -22.94
N GLY A 27 7.09 24.18 -23.60
CA GLY A 27 8.15 23.31 -23.12
C GLY A 27 7.89 21.86 -23.46
N ALA A 28 8.95 21.07 -23.51
CA ALA A 28 8.82 19.63 -23.51
C ALA A 28 8.17 19.23 -22.16
N ILE A 29 7.05 18.51 -22.20
CA ILE A 29 6.48 17.88 -21.03
C ILE A 29 7.47 16.77 -20.67
N GLU A 30 8.28 16.99 -19.64
CA GLU A 30 8.90 15.88 -18.95
C GLU A 30 7.71 15.11 -18.33
N PRO A 31 7.47 13.84 -18.70
CA PRO A 31 6.47 13.05 -18.01
C PRO A 31 6.89 13.04 -16.55
N ALA A 32 6.11 13.70 -15.67
CA ALA A 32 6.21 13.42 -14.25
C ALA A 32 6.09 11.90 -14.12
N ASP A 33 6.98 11.31 -13.36
CA ASP A 33 7.05 9.88 -13.13
C ASP A 33 5.72 9.41 -12.53
N CYS A 34 4.69 9.34 -13.39
CA CYS A 34 3.46 8.64 -13.08
C CYS A 34 3.89 7.20 -12.97
N THR A 35 4.19 6.77 -11.75
CA THR A 35 4.47 5.37 -11.48
C THR A 35 3.25 4.58 -11.95
N ASP A 36 3.37 4.06 -13.16
CA ASP A 36 2.30 3.27 -13.79
C ASP A 36 2.09 2.01 -12.95
N THR A 37 1.03 2.03 -12.16
CA THR A 37 0.63 0.87 -11.35
C THR A 37 -0.29 -0.08 -12.13
N SER A 38 -0.59 0.23 -13.40
CA SER A 38 -1.41 -0.59 -14.30
C SER A 38 -0.63 -1.74 -14.94
N THR A 39 0.37 -2.28 -14.27
CA THR A 39 1.22 -3.35 -14.80
C THR A 39 0.38 -4.53 -15.29
N ARG A 40 0.50 -4.83 -16.57
CA ARG A 40 -0.04 -6.05 -17.16
C ARG A 40 0.84 -7.22 -16.71
N ALA A 41 0.58 -7.68 -15.47
CA ALA A 41 1.39 -8.69 -14.82
C ALA A 41 1.37 -10.02 -15.59
N THR A 42 2.56 -10.59 -15.81
CA THR A 42 2.73 -11.95 -16.31
C THR A 42 2.93 -12.93 -15.15
N LEU A 43 3.37 -12.43 -14.01
CA LEU A 43 3.61 -13.18 -12.78
C LEU A 43 2.85 -12.52 -11.62
N ALA A 44 2.19 -13.35 -10.80
CA ALA A 44 1.65 -12.95 -9.52
C ALA A 44 2.23 -13.86 -8.44
N LEU A 45 2.94 -13.30 -7.48
CA LEU A 45 3.48 -14.01 -6.32
C LEU A 45 2.69 -13.58 -5.08
N ASP A 46 2.11 -14.55 -4.38
CA ASP A 46 1.45 -14.32 -3.09
C ASP A 46 2.51 -14.17 -1.99
N ILE A 47 2.50 -13.01 -1.32
CA ILE A 47 3.39 -12.70 -0.19
C ILE A 47 2.58 -12.92 1.10
N SER A 48 2.16 -14.15 1.36
CA SER A 48 1.23 -14.43 2.46
C SER A 48 1.90 -14.82 3.77
N HIS A 49 3.17 -15.25 3.80
CA HIS A 49 3.80 -15.78 5.03
C HIS A 49 5.33 -15.70 5.05
N PRO A 50 5.94 -15.65 6.24
CA PRO A 50 5.40 -15.28 7.55
C PRO A 50 5.33 -13.77 7.76
N TRP A 51 4.36 -13.30 8.51
CA TRP A 51 4.25 -11.89 8.90
C TRP A 51 4.54 -11.69 10.38
N THR A 52 5.04 -10.53 10.73
CA THR A 52 5.05 -10.01 12.11
C THR A 52 4.37 -8.64 12.13
N VAL A 53 3.77 -8.28 13.25
CA VAL A 53 3.18 -6.97 13.47
C VAL A 53 3.64 -6.37 14.78
N ALA A 54 3.97 -5.09 14.77
CA ALA A 54 4.25 -4.29 15.97
C ALA A 54 3.33 -3.06 15.98
N LEU A 55 2.83 -2.73 17.17
CA LEU A 55 1.95 -1.58 17.37
C LEU A 55 2.72 -0.40 17.95
N SER A 56 2.47 0.78 17.42
CA SER A 56 2.77 2.07 18.02
C SER A 56 1.45 2.79 18.29
N PRO A 57 0.99 2.89 19.56
CA PRO A 57 -0.25 3.57 19.90
C PRO A 57 -0.24 5.05 19.49
N ALA A 58 -1.41 5.61 19.18
CA ALA A 58 -1.54 7.02 18.88
C ALA A 58 -1.03 7.88 20.05
N GLY A 59 -0.26 8.94 19.73
CA GLY A 59 0.36 9.80 20.73
C GLY A 59 1.69 9.30 21.32
N SER A 60 2.20 8.16 20.88
CA SER A 60 3.44 7.53 21.41
C SER A 60 4.68 7.82 20.57
N ASP A 61 4.90 9.00 20.04
CA ASP A 61 6.10 9.39 19.25
C ASP A 61 6.66 8.29 18.31
N ARG A 62 5.77 7.45 17.73
CA ARG A 62 6.11 6.31 16.88
C ARG A 62 7.03 5.28 17.53
N THR A 63 6.92 5.09 18.83
CA THR A 63 7.61 4.00 19.51
C THR A 63 6.81 2.70 19.34
N PHE A 64 7.41 1.73 18.65
CA PHE A 64 6.80 0.43 18.42
C PHE A 64 7.08 -0.53 19.56
N GLY A 65 6.06 -1.29 19.96
CA GLY A 65 6.21 -2.41 20.89
C GLY A 65 6.92 -3.61 20.25
N GLU A 66 7.01 -4.69 21.01
CA GLU A 66 7.61 -5.95 20.54
C GLU A 66 6.81 -6.55 19.35
N PRO A 67 7.49 -6.98 18.28
CA PRO A 67 6.83 -7.62 17.16
C PRO A 67 6.17 -8.94 17.55
N GLN A 68 4.93 -9.16 17.14
CA GLN A 68 4.16 -10.37 17.34
C GLN A 68 3.99 -11.11 16.00
N LYS A 69 4.03 -12.44 16.04
CA LYS A 69 3.76 -13.24 14.84
C LYS A 69 2.29 -13.16 14.45
N LEU A 70 2.05 -13.06 13.15
CA LEU A 70 0.73 -13.22 12.55
C LEU A 70 0.68 -14.54 11.79
N GLU A 71 -0.32 -15.35 12.10
CA GLU A 71 -0.57 -16.58 11.33
C GLU A 71 -1.20 -16.28 9.97
N ARG A 72 -1.94 -15.18 9.89
CA ARG A 72 -2.59 -14.67 8.68
C ARG A 72 -2.82 -13.16 8.79
N LEU A 73 -2.97 -12.51 7.66
CA LEU A 73 -3.46 -11.13 7.61
C LEU A 73 -4.96 -11.13 8.02
N CYS A 74 -5.34 -10.22 8.88
CA CYS A 74 -6.68 -10.16 9.47
C CYS A 74 -6.99 -8.77 10.02
N ASP A 75 -8.23 -8.59 10.46
CA ASP A 75 -8.62 -7.41 11.24
C ASP A 75 -7.95 -7.44 12.62
N LEU A 76 -6.92 -6.61 12.79
CA LEU A 76 -6.13 -6.59 14.02
C LEU A 76 -6.93 -6.13 15.24
N THR A 77 -7.88 -5.23 15.06
CA THR A 77 -8.67 -4.72 16.18
C THR A 77 -9.75 -5.71 16.62
N ALA A 78 -10.21 -6.57 15.73
CA ALA A 78 -11.11 -7.64 16.11
C ALA A 78 -10.39 -8.83 16.80
N GLU A 79 -9.12 -9.09 16.44
CA GLU A 79 -8.46 -10.33 16.86
C GLU A 79 -7.34 -10.15 17.90
N GLN A 80 -6.49 -9.10 17.77
CA GLN A 80 -5.26 -8.99 18.58
C GLN A 80 -5.17 -7.70 19.40
N PHE A 81 -5.65 -6.58 18.87
CA PHE A 81 -5.50 -5.26 19.47
C PHE A 81 -6.85 -4.53 19.62
N PRO A 82 -7.80 -5.07 20.40
CA PRO A 82 -9.12 -4.47 20.54
C PRO A 82 -9.05 -3.08 21.19
N GLY A 83 -9.83 -2.15 20.64
CA GLY A 83 -9.95 -0.80 21.18
C GLY A 83 -8.70 0.07 21.03
N VAL A 84 -7.81 -0.25 20.09
CA VAL A 84 -6.55 0.47 19.91
C VAL A 84 -6.55 1.23 18.59
N CYS A 85 -6.10 2.49 18.64
CA CYS A 85 -5.73 3.27 17.47
C CYS A 85 -4.24 3.59 17.47
N GLY A 86 -3.65 3.64 16.27
CA GLY A 86 -2.23 3.90 16.13
C GLY A 86 -1.67 3.46 14.79
N THR A 87 -0.37 3.15 14.78
CA THR A 87 0.34 2.64 13.62
C THR A 87 0.69 1.17 13.85
N PHE A 88 0.24 0.32 12.94
CA PHE A 88 0.60 -1.09 12.89
C PHE A 88 1.70 -1.29 11.86
N ARG A 89 2.88 -1.73 12.27
CA ARG A 89 4.00 -2.05 11.39
C ARG A 89 4.06 -3.54 11.13
N TYR A 90 3.73 -3.92 9.92
CA TYR A 90 3.89 -5.28 9.40
C TYR A 90 5.28 -5.46 8.82
N ARG A 91 5.85 -6.65 8.98
CA ARG A 91 7.11 -7.03 8.33
C ARG A 91 7.05 -8.47 7.84
N THR A 92 7.61 -8.68 6.66
CA THR A 92 7.84 -10.00 6.09
C THR A 92 9.06 -9.96 5.19
N SER A 93 9.50 -11.13 4.76
CA SER A 93 10.50 -11.29 3.70
C SER A 93 9.98 -12.29 2.68
N PHE A 94 10.37 -12.09 1.43
CA PHE A 94 10.06 -13.00 0.33
C PHE A 94 11.29 -13.19 -0.56
N GLU A 95 11.28 -14.23 -1.36
CA GLU A 95 12.42 -14.58 -2.24
C GLU A 95 11.95 -14.63 -3.69
N LEU A 96 12.71 -13.99 -4.57
CA LEU A 96 12.51 -14.03 -6.02
C LEU A 96 13.49 -14.99 -6.66
N ALA A 97 12.97 -15.88 -7.50
CA ALA A 97 13.80 -16.84 -8.26
C ALA A 97 14.52 -16.20 -9.45
N ASP A 98 13.90 -15.21 -10.09
CA ASP A 98 14.41 -14.52 -11.27
C ASP A 98 14.21 -13.00 -11.12
N ASP A 99 14.98 -12.23 -11.91
CA ASP A 99 14.82 -10.78 -12.00
C ASP A 99 13.48 -10.42 -12.65
N LEU A 100 12.80 -9.45 -12.07
CA LEU A 100 11.53 -8.95 -12.56
C LEU A 100 11.63 -7.48 -12.97
N ALA A 101 10.96 -7.13 -14.06
CA ALA A 101 10.76 -5.76 -14.50
C ALA A 101 9.33 -5.27 -14.20
N HIS A 102 9.19 -3.96 -14.08
CA HIS A 102 7.87 -3.32 -13.92
C HIS A 102 7.03 -3.95 -12.82
N THR A 103 7.61 -4.07 -11.63
CA THR A 103 6.94 -4.73 -10.51
C THR A 103 6.07 -3.75 -9.72
N VAL A 104 4.94 -4.28 -9.25
CA VAL A 104 3.97 -3.58 -8.40
C VAL A 104 3.61 -4.46 -7.22
N ILE A 105 3.67 -3.93 -6.01
CA ILE A 105 3.12 -4.58 -4.83
C ILE A 105 1.70 -4.07 -4.63
N ASP A 106 0.74 -5.00 -4.65
CA ASP A 106 -0.67 -4.75 -4.34
C ASP A 106 -0.96 -5.31 -2.95
N LEU A 107 -1.42 -4.45 -2.04
CA LEU A 107 -1.70 -4.84 -0.65
C LEU A 107 -3.12 -5.40 -0.48
N GLY A 108 -3.94 -5.38 -1.55
CA GLY A 108 -5.35 -5.77 -1.47
C GLY A 108 -6.15 -4.81 -0.58
N ASP A 109 -6.91 -5.38 0.35
CA ASP A 109 -7.73 -4.60 1.28
C ASP A 109 -6.91 -4.11 2.47
N VAL A 110 -6.90 -2.79 2.67
CA VAL A 110 -6.20 -2.11 3.77
C VAL A 110 -7.09 -1.05 4.40
N TYR A 111 -6.99 -0.90 5.72
CA TYR A 111 -7.73 0.05 6.55
C TYR A 111 -6.79 0.73 7.53
N GLU A 112 -6.39 2.01 7.33
CA GLU A 112 -6.80 2.99 6.31
C GLU A 112 -5.61 3.46 5.46
N VAL A 113 -4.62 4.10 6.11
CA VAL A 113 -3.46 4.73 5.44
C VAL A 113 -2.29 3.79 5.46
N ALA A 114 -1.80 3.38 4.29
CA ALA A 114 -0.65 2.50 4.16
C ALA A 114 0.58 3.21 3.62
N THR A 115 1.71 3.02 4.29
CA THR A 115 3.04 3.41 3.79
C THR A 115 3.86 2.14 3.55
N LEU A 116 4.39 1.98 2.34
CA LEU A 116 5.16 0.81 1.95
C LEU A 116 6.66 1.12 1.91
N THR A 117 7.44 0.22 2.49
CA THR A 117 8.91 0.24 2.43
C THR A 117 9.40 -1.12 1.95
N LEU A 118 10.26 -1.12 0.94
CA LEU A 118 10.89 -2.31 0.36
C LEU A 118 12.40 -2.15 0.45
N ASP A 119 13.10 -3.14 1.00
CA ASP A 119 14.56 -3.13 1.19
C ASP A 119 15.09 -1.84 1.84
N GLY A 120 14.34 -1.31 2.80
CA GLY A 120 14.67 -0.06 3.50
C GLY A 120 14.32 1.22 2.73
N GLN A 121 13.87 1.14 1.47
CA GLN A 121 13.43 2.28 0.69
C GLN A 121 11.92 2.47 0.79
N THR A 122 11.47 3.64 1.23
CA THR A 122 10.05 3.99 1.24
C THR A 122 9.56 4.29 -0.17
N LEU A 123 8.57 3.54 -0.64
CA LEU A 123 7.98 3.68 -1.98
C LEU A 123 6.85 4.71 -2.04
N GLY A 124 6.27 5.03 -0.89
CA GLY A 124 5.22 6.05 -0.79
C GLY A 124 4.11 5.69 0.20
N THR A 125 3.08 6.53 0.21
CA THR A 125 1.90 6.38 1.07
C THR A 125 0.64 6.41 0.22
N ARG A 126 -0.33 5.55 0.56
CA ARG A 126 -1.68 5.54 0.00
C ARG A 126 -2.69 5.76 1.11
N ILE A 127 -3.65 6.65 0.86
CA ILE A 127 -4.70 7.02 1.83
C ILE A 127 -6.07 6.43 1.47
N CYS A 128 -6.15 5.78 0.31
CA CYS A 128 -7.35 5.14 -0.21
C CYS A 128 -6.97 4.11 -1.29
N PRO A 129 -7.85 3.17 -1.62
CA PRO A 129 -7.63 2.23 -2.73
C PRO A 129 -7.38 2.94 -4.08
N PRO A 130 -6.64 2.32 -5.00
CA PRO A 130 -5.96 1.02 -4.86
C PRO A 130 -4.65 1.15 -4.07
N TYR A 131 -4.39 0.20 -3.18
CA TYR A 131 -3.15 0.17 -2.38
C TYR A 131 -2.02 -0.51 -3.15
N ARG A 132 -1.65 0.09 -4.29
CA ARG A 132 -0.64 -0.38 -5.23
C ARG A 132 0.59 0.52 -5.21
N PHE A 133 1.76 -0.11 -5.20
CA PHE A 133 3.04 0.57 -5.12
C PHE A 133 3.98 0.03 -6.20
N ALA A 134 4.37 0.89 -7.15
CA ALA A 134 5.37 0.53 -8.12
C ALA A 134 6.74 0.41 -7.45
N THR A 135 7.45 -0.68 -7.70
CA THR A 135 8.77 -0.93 -7.13
C THR A 135 9.89 -0.77 -8.17
N GLY A 136 9.52 -0.68 -9.45
CA GLY A 136 10.48 -0.69 -10.56
C GLY A 136 10.93 -2.11 -10.91
N ALA A 137 12.22 -2.28 -11.17
CA ALA A 137 12.80 -3.60 -11.37
C ALA A 137 13.27 -4.18 -10.03
N LEU A 138 13.03 -5.47 -9.81
CA LEU A 138 13.55 -6.21 -8.66
C LEU A 138 14.49 -7.33 -9.15
N THR A 139 15.59 -7.50 -8.44
CA THR A 139 16.56 -8.56 -8.73
C THR A 139 16.16 -9.86 -8.05
N ALA A 140 16.65 -11.00 -8.56
CA ALA A 140 16.50 -12.26 -7.85
C ALA A 140 17.16 -12.22 -6.47
N GLY A 141 16.59 -12.90 -5.50
CA GLY A 141 17.09 -12.97 -4.13
C GLY A 141 16.06 -12.62 -3.08
N ALA A 142 16.53 -12.43 -1.86
CA ALA A 142 15.68 -12.09 -0.71
C ALA A 142 15.39 -10.61 -0.66
N HIS A 143 14.12 -10.27 -0.39
CA HIS A 143 13.62 -8.91 -0.22
C HIS A 143 12.91 -8.77 1.11
N GLU A 144 13.06 -7.61 1.75
CA GLU A 144 12.37 -7.25 2.99
C GLU A 144 11.25 -6.26 2.72
N LEU A 145 10.05 -6.58 3.19
CA LEU A 145 8.87 -5.74 3.05
C LEU A 145 8.38 -5.27 4.41
N ALA A 146 8.19 -3.96 4.55
CA ALA A 146 7.54 -3.36 5.71
C ALA A 146 6.35 -2.49 5.26
N ILE A 147 5.23 -2.64 5.99
CA ILE A 147 4.01 -1.87 5.74
C ILE A 147 3.60 -1.21 7.05
N ASP A 148 3.55 0.12 7.08
CA ASP A 148 2.99 0.88 8.18
C ASP A 148 1.55 1.24 7.85
N VAL A 149 0.59 0.74 8.64
CA VAL A 149 -0.83 1.06 8.49
C VAL A 149 -1.30 1.87 9.68
N ILE A 150 -1.92 3.02 9.39
CA ILE A 150 -2.55 3.87 10.41
C ILE A 150 -4.05 3.66 10.33
N ASN A 151 -4.67 3.25 11.43
CA ASN A 151 -6.12 3.13 11.53
C ASN A 151 -6.76 4.42 12.08
N THR A 152 -8.10 4.45 12.14
CA THR A 152 -8.86 5.60 12.64
C THR A 152 -8.96 5.62 14.16
N LEU A 153 -9.27 6.80 14.70
CA LEU A 153 -9.52 6.98 16.14
C LEU A 153 -10.82 6.31 16.60
N ASP A 154 -11.71 5.95 15.70
CA ASP A 154 -12.98 5.27 16.02
C ASP A 154 -12.80 4.00 16.84
N HIS A 155 -11.66 3.30 16.63
CA HIS A 155 -11.32 2.11 17.42
C HIS A 155 -11.04 2.39 18.89
N ALA A 156 -10.63 3.61 19.23
CA ALA A 156 -10.30 4.00 20.60
C ALA A 156 -11.39 4.86 21.25
N THR A 157 -12.35 5.38 20.48
CA THR A 157 -13.43 6.22 20.98
C THR A 157 -14.73 5.43 21.02
N SER A 158 -15.40 5.46 22.16
CA SER A 158 -16.72 4.87 22.34
C SER A 158 -17.71 5.99 22.62
N ASP A 159 -18.44 6.44 21.62
CA ASP A 159 -19.51 7.40 21.78
C ASP A 159 -20.88 6.82 21.37
N ILE A 160 -21.95 7.59 21.54
CA ILE A 160 -23.30 7.13 21.23
C ILE A 160 -23.49 6.85 19.72
N PHE A 161 -22.68 7.44 18.86
CA PHE A 161 -22.76 7.25 17.41
C PHE A 161 -22.05 5.98 16.99
N ALA A 162 -20.97 5.61 17.66
CA ALA A 162 -20.24 4.34 17.43
C ALA A 162 -21.09 3.08 17.74
N LEU A 163 -22.21 3.24 18.47
CA LEU A 163 -23.13 2.14 18.75
C LEU A 163 -24.08 1.82 17.58
N THR A 164 -24.18 2.71 16.59
CA THR A 164 -25.14 2.58 15.49
C THR A 164 -24.51 2.19 14.17
N GLU A 165 -23.20 2.41 13.99
CA GLU A 165 -22.47 2.02 12.79
C GLU A 165 -21.32 1.10 13.15
N PRO A 166 -21.12 -0.01 12.40
CA PRO A 166 -19.98 -0.88 12.63
C PRO A 166 -18.68 -0.14 12.29
N VAL A 167 -17.72 -0.20 13.20
CA VAL A 167 -16.37 0.32 12.96
C VAL A 167 -15.71 -0.49 11.85
N ALA A 168 -15.05 0.18 10.91
CA ALA A 168 -14.34 -0.48 9.81
C ALA A 168 -13.24 -1.41 10.36
N PRO A 169 -12.85 -2.46 9.64
CA PRO A 169 -11.69 -3.28 10.02
C PRO A 169 -10.42 -2.45 10.19
N SER A 170 -9.36 -3.03 10.73
CA SER A 170 -8.10 -2.35 10.95
C SER A 170 -6.90 -3.18 10.48
N GLY A 171 -6.02 -2.56 9.71
CA GLY A 171 -4.79 -3.15 9.24
C GLY A 171 -4.83 -3.65 7.80
N VAL A 172 -3.93 -4.58 7.45
CA VAL A 172 -3.87 -5.23 6.14
C VAL A 172 -4.68 -6.52 6.21
N LEU A 173 -5.73 -6.63 5.40
CA LEU A 173 -6.52 -7.85 5.27
C LEU A 173 -6.04 -8.68 4.08
N GLY A 174 -5.34 -8.04 3.12
CA GLY A 174 -4.76 -8.69 1.96
C GLY A 174 -5.76 -9.06 0.86
N PRO A 175 -5.41 -9.96 -0.05
CA PRO A 175 -4.08 -10.59 -0.17
C PRO A 175 -2.98 -9.60 -0.57
N VAL A 176 -1.75 -9.80 -0.08
CA VAL A 176 -0.58 -9.04 -0.52
C VAL A 176 0.07 -9.80 -1.67
N THR A 177 0.16 -9.17 -2.83
CA THR A 177 0.69 -9.80 -4.04
C THR A 177 1.75 -8.95 -4.70
N LEU A 178 2.81 -9.59 -5.19
CA LEU A 178 3.76 -8.99 -6.09
C LEU A 178 3.36 -9.32 -7.53
N LEU A 179 3.10 -8.30 -8.31
CA LEU A 179 2.79 -8.38 -9.73
C LEU A 179 4.03 -7.95 -10.52
N GLY A 180 4.40 -8.67 -11.57
CA GLY A 180 5.59 -8.32 -12.34
C GLY A 180 5.65 -8.97 -13.70
N GLN A 181 6.69 -8.62 -14.45
CA GLN A 181 7.01 -9.21 -15.74
C GLN A 181 8.42 -9.80 -15.66
N ASN A 182 8.57 -11.05 -16.11
CA ASN A 182 9.91 -11.62 -16.27
C ASN A 182 10.71 -10.84 -17.29
N LEU A 183 11.96 -10.54 -16.99
CA LEU A 183 12.88 -10.00 -17.97
C LEU A 183 13.12 -11.06 -19.06
N PRO A 184 13.06 -10.70 -20.34
CA PRO A 184 13.42 -11.64 -21.40
C PRO A 184 14.88 -12.04 -21.23
N LYS A 185 15.13 -13.35 -21.22
CA LYS A 185 16.49 -13.94 -21.17
C LYS A 185 17.23 -13.70 -22.45
#